data_c6cc34133582b8a74cec1578b9e45623
#
_entry.id   c6cc34133582b8a74cec1578b9e45623
#
_cell.length_a   1.000
_cell.length_b   1.000
_cell.length_c   1.000
_cell.angle_alpha   90.00
_cell.angle_beta   90.00
_cell.angle_gamma   90.00
#
_symmetry.space_group_name_H-M   'P 1'
#
loop_
_entity.id
_entity.type
_entity.pdbx_description
1 polymer ?
#
loop_
_entity_poly.entity_id
_entity_poly.type
_entity_poly.pdbx_seq_one_letter_code
_entity_poly.pdbx_strand_id
1 'polypeptide(L)'
;MPHQQNAAEHVHPVWLWDVFVFLLLAVASTWPLASQIDAAIPTGRERVATVPLFNLWTVWWNADRAAEGFANYWNAPIFAPAENAFALSETQPTTAVVAPVVWTSESRALAYNLYLLTMLVANGWAGSVLVRGLTNNRFVGICGGAALLLLPFVHWQLGVLQLAQLSGILLTLHFLIRFLTDYRMNDALLAGVATGLCYLSCNYYGYQLCLTLLFALPVLLAKRCNVRRLATGGAIAVVVASAIILPIALPQLSTSSRHSWDRRSETVSRLSAVQDDYLRTLWRGPLSCSTNSKARFPLSPGLACSTLAIVGAVAGLRRKDTRRVTLFLLLFLVVAAQLSLGPRWVFLGQRPFEYLAEWLPGLSAMRSPHRFAVLVQVSCILLASLSFAPVNSEEAVDDRCAAGKALAASLAASLSAKWGRAIQWGLVALYCGVLAESWPEQPGLYALPAYDQQRPWIEWLRTETQPDDIVANLPFSSGRSVSDYQDTTVSMLWSTYHKRRLANGYSGFFPKEFVRLKADVQNFPDDKSVVELRMAGVRWCVVDVDKLPSPNVGMLPDQSLLSLQFETGDGKTRIYKIEPPAEFDWKFD
;
A
#
# COMPACT_ATOMS: atom_id res chain seq x y z
N MET A 1 53.27 25.34 23.32
CA MET A 1 52.39 24.24 22.94
C MET A 1 51.31 24.11 24.00
N PRO A 2 50.06 24.50 23.75
CA PRO A 2 48.95 24.17 24.64
C PRO A 2 48.19 22.97 24.09
N HIS A 3 47.91 22.06 24.98
CA HIS A 3 47.08 20.86 24.78
C HIS A 3 45.68 21.21 24.23
N GLN A 4 45.39 20.82 22.99
CA GLN A 4 44.01 20.67 22.54
C GLN A 4 43.46 19.38 23.17
N GLN A 5 42.66 19.52 24.22
CA GLN A 5 41.78 18.48 24.71
C GLN A 5 40.67 18.28 23.65
N ASN A 6 40.73 17.14 22.97
CA ASN A 6 39.63 16.64 22.16
C ASN A 6 38.46 16.32 23.09
N ALA A 7 37.54 17.25 23.24
CA ALA A 7 36.19 16.94 23.71
C ALA A 7 35.50 16.14 22.61
N ALA A 8 35.52 14.83 22.74
CA ALA A 8 34.60 13.94 21.99
C ALA A 8 33.20 14.27 22.51
N GLU A 9 32.55 15.27 21.90
CA GLU A 9 31.11 15.44 22.05
C GLU A 9 30.45 14.16 21.57
N HIS A 10 29.79 13.46 22.47
CA HIS A 10 28.86 12.39 22.15
C HIS A 10 27.70 13.00 21.32
N VAL A 11 27.91 13.09 20.02
CA VAL A 11 26.87 13.43 19.06
C VAL A 11 25.87 12.25 19.08
N HIS A 12 24.90 12.31 19.99
CA HIS A 12 23.75 11.41 19.89
C HIS A 12 23.19 11.55 18.49
N PRO A 13 23.03 10.44 17.75
CA PRO A 13 22.58 10.49 16.36
C PRO A 13 21.17 11.10 16.31
N VAL A 14 21.13 12.34 15.89
CA VAL A 14 19.92 13.20 15.85
C VAL A 14 18.74 12.53 15.12
N TRP A 15 19.01 11.61 14.20
CA TRP A 15 18.02 10.85 13.48
C TRP A 15 17.24 9.86 14.36
N LEU A 16 17.80 9.39 15.48
CA LEU A 16 17.08 8.50 16.42
C LEU A 16 15.90 9.21 17.07
N TRP A 17 16.03 10.50 17.38
CA TRP A 17 14.92 11.30 17.89
C TRP A 17 13.80 11.44 16.88
N ASP A 18 14.15 11.65 15.60
CA ASP A 18 13.15 11.75 14.53
C ASP A 18 12.38 10.44 14.42
N VAL A 19 13.08 9.28 14.42
CA VAL A 19 12.46 7.94 14.40
C VAL A 19 11.57 7.71 15.63
N PHE A 20 12.02 8.10 16.82
CA PHE A 20 11.24 7.95 18.06
C PHE A 20 9.94 8.76 18.00
N VAL A 21 10.01 10.02 17.55
CA VAL A 21 8.82 10.87 17.36
C VAL A 21 7.83 10.20 16.38
N PHE A 22 8.33 9.67 15.26
CA PHE A 22 7.47 9.00 14.28
C PHE A 22 6.90 7.68 14.80
N LEU A 23 7.64 6.95 15.65
CA LEU A 23 7.12 5.75 16.31
C LEU A 23 5.96 6.09 17.25
N LEU A 24 6.14 7.10 18.11
CA LEU A 24 5.04 7.56 18.99
C LEU A 24 3.82 8.00 18.18
N LEU A 25 4.05 8.73 17.08
CA LEU A 25 2.98 9.20 16.22
C LEU A 25 2.27 8.05 15.49
N ALA A 26 3.01 7.05 15.00
CA ALA A 26 2.44 5.86 14.38
C ALA A 26 1.56 5.06 15.35
N VAL A 27 2.04 4.86 16.60
CA VAL A 27 1.25 4.20 17.65
C VAL A 27 0.02 5.01 18.02
N ALA A 28 0.15 6.33 18.22
CA ALA A 28 -0.97 7.19 18.60
C ALA A 28 -2.03 7.28 17.49
N SER A 29 -1.61 7.39 16.22
CA SER A 29 -2.52 7.52 15.07
C SER A 29 -3.23 6.20 14.70
N THR A 30 -2.73 5.08 15.17
CA THR A 30 -3.34 3.75 14.96
C THR A 30 -4.01 3.20 16.23
N TRP A 31 -4.07 4.00 17.32
CA TRP A 31 -4.73 3.56 18.54
C TRP A 31 -6.19 3.12 18.30
N PRO A 32 -6.67 1.97 18.85
CA PRO A 32 -6.07 1.15 19.94
C PRO A 32 -5.24 -0.06 19.47
N LEU A 33 -4.71 -0.09 18.24
CA LEU A 33 -3.99 -1.25 17.69
C LEU A 33 -2.89 -1.78 18.61
N ALA A 34 -2.13 -0.88 19.24
CA ALA A 34 -1.01 -1.27 20.12
C ALA A 34 -1.45 -2.11 21.33
N SER A 35 -2.70 -1.94 21.83
CA SER A 35 -3.24 -2.74 22.94
C SER A 35 -3.72 -4.13 22.52
N GLN A 36 -3.80 -4.40 21.21
CA GLN A 36 -4.27 -5.65 20.61
C GLN A 36 -3.32 -6.09 19.48
N ILE A 37 -2.04 -5.78 19.62
CA ILE A 37 -1.04 -5.90 18.56
C ILE A 37 -0.86 -7.34 18.04
N ASP A 38 -1.13 -8.31 18.89
CA ASP A 38 -1.02 -9.75 18.62
C ASP A 38 -2.36 -10.45 18.37
N ALA A 39 -3.48 -9.74 18.56
CA ALA A 39 -4.82 -10.32 18.53
C ALA A 39 -5.73 -9.76 17.42
N ALA A 40 -5.45 -8.55 16.91
CA ALA A 40 -6.31 -7.90 15.94
C ALA A 40 -5.50 -7.23 14.82
N ILE A 41 -6.13 -7.03 13.66
CA ILE A 41 -5.55 -6.30 12.52
C ILE A 41 -6.47 -5.16 12.09
N PRO A 42 -5.92 -4.03 11.59
CA PRO A 42 -6.75 -2.90 11.20
C PRO A 42 -7.50 -3.19 9.90
N THR A 43 -8.76 -2.80 9.86
CA THR A 43 -9.59 -2.85 8.65
C THR A 43 -9.68 -1.48 7.97
N GLY A 44 -9.24 -0.41 8.62
CA GLY A 44 -9.44 0.95 8.13
C GLY A 44 -10.94 1.23 7.96
N ARG A 45 -11.36 1.51 6.74
CA ARG A 45 -12.78 1.72 6.38
C ARG A 45 -13.41 0.51 5.68
N GLU A 46 -12.70 -0.60 5.56
CA GLU A 46 -13.25 -1.83 5.01
C GLU A 46 -14.32 -2.39 5.97
N ARG A 47 -15.46 -2.80 5.42
CA ARG A 47 -16.56 -3.37 6.20
C ARG A 47 -16.32 -4.80 6.64
N VAL A 48 -15.40 -5.48 5.95
CA VAL A 48 -15.07 -6.89 6.12
C VAL A 48 -13.54 -7.07 6.11
N ALA A 49 -13.07 -8.13 6.73
CA ALA A 49 -11.64 -8.37 6.88
C ALA A 49 -10.99 -9.14 5.70
N THR A 50 -11.70 -9.36 4.60
CA THR A 50 -11.20 -10.14 3.45
C THR A 50 -9.84 -9.66 2.96
N VAL A 51 -9.67 -8.37 2.70
CA VAL A 51 -8.40 -7.82 2.19
C VAL A 51 -7.31 -7.80 3.28
N PRO A 52 -7.58 -7.34 4.52
CA PRO A 52 -6.62 -7.45 5.61
C PRO A 52 -6.12 -8.87 5.87
N LEU A 53 -7.02 -9.87 5.90
CA LEU A 53 -6.66 -11.28 6.09
C LEU A 53 -5.83 -11.84 4.92
N PHE A 54 -6.17 -11.45 3.68
CA PHE A 54 -5.34 -11.81 2.52
C PHE A 54 -3.94 -11.21 2.62
N ASN A 55 -3.82 -9.95 3.04
CA ASN A 55 -2.51 -9.33 3.25
C ASN A 55 -1.73 -10.01 4.39
N LEU A 56 -2.40 -10.40 5.47
CA LEU A 56 -1.79 -11.16 6.56
C LEU A 56 -1.25 -12.51 6.06
N TRP A 57 -2.03 -13.21 5.24
CA TRP A 57 -1.58 -14.44 4.58
C TRP A 57 -0.38 -14.18 3.66
N THR A 58 -0.37 -13.05 2.94
CA THR A 58 0.75 -12.64 2.09
C THR A 58 2.03 -12.39 2.90
N VAL A 59 1.93 -11.75 4.07
CA VAL A 59 3.06 -11.58 5.01
C VAL A 59 3.62 -12.94 5.43
N TRP A 60 2.74 -13.88 5.79
CA TRP A 60 3.16 -15.23 6.14
C TRP A 60 3.84 -15.95 4.96
N TRP A 61 3.27 -15.89 3.74
CA TRP A 61 3.85 -16.56 2.57
C TRP A 61 5.23 -16.03 2.23
N ASN A 62 5.43 -14.71 2.26
CA ASN A 62 6.74 -14.10 2.06
C ASN A 62 7.76 -14.56 3.12
N ALA A 63 7.36 -14.68 4.38
CA ALA A 63 8.21 -15.17 5.45
C ALA A 63 8.54 -16.66 5.31
N ASP A 64 7.56 -17.49 4.94
CA ASP A 64 7.74 -18.92 4.68
C ASP A 64 8.73 -19.15 3.53
N ARG A 65 8.55 -18.43 2.43
CA ARG A 65 9.46 -18.53 1.28
C ARG A 65 10.85 -17.93 1.54
N ALA A 66 10.95 -16.90 2.38
CA ALA A 66 12.25 -16.35 2.77
C ALA A 66 13.12 -17.39 3.50
N ALA A 67 12.53 -18.27 4.30
CA ALA A 67 13.25 -19.38 4.96
C ALA A 67 13.87 -20.37 3.96
N GLU A 68 13.29 -20.48 2.76
CA GLU A 68 13.74 -21.38 1.68
C GLU A 68 14.42 -20.64 0.51
N GLY A 69 14.89 -19.40 0.74
CA GLY A 69 15.55 -18.61 -0.30
C GLY A 69 14.62 -18.25 -1.48
N PHE A 70 13.32 -18.12 -1.22
CA PHE A 70 12.27 -17.86 -2.20
C PHE A 70 12.08 -18.97 -3.26
N ALA A 71 12.49 -20.21 -2.96
CA ALA A 71 12.19 -21.35 -3.81
C ALA A 71 10.67 -21.53 -3.96
N ASN A 72 10.20 -21.88 -5.17
CA ASN A 72 8.77 -22.07 -5.50
C ASN A 72 7.86 -20.89 -5.14
N TYR A 73 8.40 -19.67 -5.13
CA TYR A 73 7.72 -18.45 -4.69
C TYR A 73 6.36 -18.21 -5.36
N TRP A 74 6.25 -18.54 -6.63
CA TRP A 74 5.04 -18.30 -7.43
C TRP A 74 3.95 -19.33 -7.21
N ASN A 75 4.30 -20.54 -6.76
CA ASN A 75 3.38 -21.65 -6.52
C ASN A 75 2.82 -21.62 -5.10
N ALA A 76 2.10 -20.54 -4.78
CA ALA A 76 1.48 -20.39 -3.48
C ALA A 76 0.40 -21.46 -3.23
N PRO A 77 0.24 -21.94 -1.98
CA PRO A 77 -0.65 -23.04 -1.62
C PRO A 77 -2.13 -22.62 -1.56
N ILE A 78 -2.60 -21.91 -2.58
CA ILE A 78 -4.01 -21.52 -2.79
C ILE A 78 -4.43 -21.80 -4.23
N PHE A 79 -5.70 -21.97 -4.47
CA PHE A 79 -6.25 -22.33 -5.78
C PHE A 79 -5.69 -23.64 -6.37
N ALA A 80 -5.19 -24.53 -5.53
CA ALA A 80 -4.68 -25.80 -6.03
C ALA A 80 -5.75 -26.57 -6.85
N PRO A 81 -5.36 -27.15 -8.00
CA PRO A 81 -4.01 -27.43 -8.46
C PRO A 81 -3.36 -26.31 -9.32
N ALA A 82 -3.97 -25.12 -9.43
CA ALA A 82 -3.47 -24.06 -10.30
C ALA A 82 -2.02 -23.65 -9.96
N GLU A 83 -1.19 -23.50 -11.00
CA GLU A 83 0.19 -23.04 -10.88
C GLU A 83 0.28 -21.52 -10.91
N ASN A 84 1.40 -20.98 -10.39
CA ASN A 84 1.69 -19.54 -10.33
C ASN A 84 0.58 -18.71 -9.65
N ALA A 85 -0.12 -19.30 -8.69
CA ALA A 85 -1.24 -18.68 -8.00
C ALA A 85 -0.86 -17.35 -7.33
N PHE A 86 0.40 -17.19 -6.89
CA PHE A 86 0.85 -15.96 -6.24
C PHE A 86 1.04 -14.78 -7.23
N ALA A 87 1.21 -15.07 -8.52
CA ALA A 87 1.29 -14.03 -9.56
C ALA A 87 -0.06 -13.34 -9.83
N LEU A 88 -1.18 -13.90 -9.34
CA LEU A 88 -2.53 -13.37 -9.54
C LEU A 88 -2.85 -12.13 -8.69
N SER A 89 -1.93 -11.68 -7.82
CA SER A 89 -2.09 -10.49 -6.97
C SER A 89 -0.77 -9.76 -6.74
N GLU A 90 -0.80 -8.72 -5.89
CA GLU A 90 0.39 -8.03 -5.40
C GLU A 90 1.13 -8.91 -4.39
N THR A 91 2.41 -9.14 -4.64
CA THR A 91 3.22 -10.10 -3.87
C THR A 91 3.86 -9.52 -2.62
N GLN A 92 4.08 -8.21 -2.56
CA GLN A 92 4.62 -7.46 -1.42
C GLN A 92 5.88 -8.10 -0.78
N PRO A 93 6.93 -8.47 -1.55
CA PRO A 93 8.08 -9.21 -0.99
C PRO A 93 8.84 -8.45 0.11
N THR A 94 8.68 -7.14 0.22
CA THR A 94 9.26 -6.35 1.33
C THR A 94 8.71 -6.75 2.70
N THR A 95 7.55 -7.41 2.77
CA THR A 95 7.01 -7.94 4.02
C THR A 95 7.87 -9.04 4.62
N ALA A 96 8.78 -9.65 3.86
CA ALA A 96 9.75 -10.62 4.37
C ALA A 96 10.68 -10.05 5.47
N VAL A 97 10.75 -8.72 5.63
CA VAL A 97 11.52 -8.09 6.71
C VAL A 97 11.04 -8.50 8.11
N VAL A 98 9.76 -8.87 8.26
CA VAL A 98 9.20 -9.36 9.52
C VAL A 98 9.17 -10.90 9.62
N ALA A 99 9.84 -11.60 8.71
CA ALA A 99 9.92 -13.05 8.72
C ALA A 99 10.40 -13.64 10.08
N PRO A 100 11.41 -13.07 10.78
CA PRO A 100 11.81 -13.57 12.09
C PRO A 100 10.65 -13.61 13.10
N VAL A 101 9.74 -12.63 13.05
CA VAL A 101 8.54 -12.60 13.92
C VAL A 101 7.57 -13.71 13.54
N VAL A 102 7.35 -13.95 12.24
CA VAL A 102 6.48 -15.03 11.76
C VAL A 102 7.01 -16.41 12.18
N TRP A 103 8.34 -16.59 12.19
CA TRP A 103 8.97 -17.87 12.54
C TRP A 103 8.97 -18.17 14.04
N THR A 104 9.03 -17.12 14.87
CA THR A 104 9.17 -17.26 16.33
C THR A 104 7.87 -17.06 17.10
N SER A 105 6.85 -16.43 16.51
CA SER A 105 5.56 -16.14 17.13
C SER A 105 4.44 -16.98 16.52
N GLU A 106 3.52 -17.46 17.36
CA GLU A 106 2.27 -18.05 16.89
C GLU A 106 1.29 -16.99 16.39
N SER A 107 1.42 -15.73 16.83
CA SER A 107 0.54 -14.65 16.39
C SER A 107 0.90 -14.13 14.99
N ARG A 108 0.01 -14.35 14.05
CA ARG A 108 0.11 -13.78 12.69
C ARG A 108 -0.17 -12.28 12.70
N ALA A 109 -1.04 -11.79 13.59
CA ALA A 109 -1.33 -10.37 13.75
C ALA A 109 -0.09 -9.57 14.15
N LEU A 110 0.75 -10.10 15.04
CA LEU A 110 1.95 -9.42 15.51
C LEU A 110 2.88 -9.04 14.35
N ALA A 111 3.19 -9.99 13.47
CA ALA A 111 4.05 -9.74 12.31
C ALA A 111 3.44 -8.70 11.36
N TYR A 112 2.15 -8.83 11.07
CA TYR A 112 1.40 -7.88 10.24
C TYR A 112 1.46 -6.45 10.82
N ASN A 113 1.16 -6.29 12.10
CA ASN A 113 1.09 -5.00 12.76
C ASN A 113 2.47 -4.35 12.94
N LEU A 114 3.51 -5.14 13.24
CA LEU A 114 4.88 -4.64 13.27
C LEU A 114 5.33 -4.14 11.90
N TYR A 115 4.99 -4.86 10.82
CA TYR A 115 5.27 -4.36 9.47
C TYR A 115 4.54 -3.05 9.21
N LEU A 116 3.25 -2.97 9.49
CA LEU A 116 2.45 -1.76 9.31
C LEU A 116 3.03 -0.55 10.04
N LEU A 117 3.34 -0.70 11.34
CA LEU A 117 3.92 0.37 12.15
C LEU A 117 5.29 0.79 11.63
N THR A 118 6.13 -0.18 11.21
CA THR A 118 7.43 0.11 10.59
C THR A 118 7.28 0.93 9.32
N MET A 119 6.28 0.63 8.47
CA MET A 119 6.02 1.38 7.25
C MET A 119 5.55 2.81 7.54
N LEU A 120 4.69 3.02 8.54
CA LEU A 120 4.27 4.36 8.96
C LEU A 120 5.46 5.18 9.47
N VAL A 121 6.33 4.59 10.30
CA VAL A 121 7.57 5.23 10.77
C VAL A 121 8.48 5.58 9.58
N ALA A 122 8.65 4.65 8.64
CA ALA A 122 9.45 4.87 7.44
C ALA A 122 8.88 6.01 6.57
N ASN A 123 7.56 6.16 6.48
CA ASN A 123 6.92 7.29 5.80
C ASN A 123 7.27 8.63 6.45
N GLY A 124 7.17 8.71 7.79
CA GLY A 124 7.55 9.90 8.54
C GLY A 124 9.01 10.27 8.36
N TRP A 125 9.90 9.28 8.49
CA TRP A 125 11.33 9.48 8.32
C TRP A 125 11.70 9.89 6.88
N ALA A 126 11.23 9.18 5.86
CA ALA A 126 11.49 9.51 4.47
C ALA A 126 10.91 10.88 4.09
N GLY A 127 9.72 11.21 4.60
CA GLY A 127 9.10 12.52 4.47
C GLY A 127 9.94 13.64 5.09
N SER A 128 10.44 13.41 6.31
CA SER A 128 11.33 14.37 6.99
C SER A 128 12.61 14.61 6.20
N VAL A 129 13.22 13.55 5.66
CA VAL A 129 14.43 13.67 4.82
C VAL A 129 14.15 14.47 3.55
N LEU A 130 13.06 14.18 2.85
CA LEU A 130 12.65 14.88 1.62
C LEU A 130 12.36 16.37 1.91
N VAL A 131 11.50 16.66 2.89
CA VAL A 131 11.11 18.04 3.23
C VAL A 131 12.29 18.85 3.74
N ARG A 132 13.18 18.25 4.55
CA ARG A 132 14.44 18.88 4.97
C ARG A 132 15.32 19.21 3.77
N GLY A 133 15.42 18.31 2.78
CA GLY A 133 16.15 18.57 1.54
C GLY A 133 15.58 19.72 0.72
N LEU A 134 14.26 19.96 0.78
CA LEU A 134 13.61 21.06 0.07
C LEU A 134 13.67 22.40 0.81
N THR A 135 13.67 22.38 2.16
CA THR A 135 13.51 23.60 2.98
C THR A 135 14.76 23.98 3.75
N ASN A 136 15.75 23.10 3.80
CA ASN A 136 16.95 23.22 4.66
C ASN A 136 16.61 23.53 6.13
N ASN A 137 15.46 23.05 6.61
CA ASN A 137 14.95 23.28 7.96
C ASN A 137 14.52 21.96 8.60
N ARG A 138 15.18 21.61 9.73
CA ARG A 138 14.90 20.35 10.44
C ARG A 138 13.49 20.30 11.03
N PHE A 139 13.05 21.40 11.66
CA PHE A 139 11.73 21.45 12.28
C PHE A 139 10.62 21.26 11.24
N VAL A 140 10.72 21.98 10.12
CA VAL A 140 9.78 21.80 8.98
C VAL A 140 9.86 20.38 8.43
N GLY A 141 11.08 19.79 8.41
CA GLY A 141 11.27 18.39 8.04
C GLY A 141 10.48 17.44 8.92
N ILE A 142 10.58 17.57 10.25
CA ILE A 142 9.83 16.72 11.20
C ILE A 142 8.32 16.93 11.03
N CYS A 143 7.85 18.17 10.93
CA CYS A 143 6.43 18.46 10.73
C CYS A 143 5.92 17.90 9.39
N GLY A 144 6.69 18.04 8.29
CA GLY A 144 6.36 17.48 6.99
C GLY A 144 6.33 15.95 7.01
N GLY A 145 7.30 15.33 7.69
CA GLY A 145 7.31 13.88 7.92
C GLY A 145 6.08 13.42 8.71
N ALA A 146 5.69 14.17 9.76
CA ALA A 146 4.49 13.89 10.53
C ALA A 146 3.21 13.99 9.67
N ALA A 147 3.09 15.03 8.84
CA ALA A 147 1.95 15.17 7.93
C ALA A 147 1.89 14.05 6.88
N LEU A 148 3.03 13.56 6.40
CA LEU A 148 3.11 12.44 5.46
C LEU A 148 2.83 11.09 6.13
N LEU A 149 3.22 10.90 7.40
CA LEU A 149 2.82 9.74 8.19
C LEU A 149 1.32 9.72 8.42
N LEU A 150 0.73 10.88 8.75
CA LEU A 150 -0.70 11.05 9.01
C LEU A 150 -1.53 11.22 7.73
N LEU A 151 -0.96 10.96 6.55
CA LEU A 151 -1.63 11.23 5.27
C LEU A 151 -3.04 10.65 5.25
N PRO A 152 -4.09 11.46 5.01
CA PRO A 152 -5.48 11.01 5.10
C PRO A 152 -5.78 9.78 4.24
N PHE A 153 -5.21 9.72 3.03
CA PHE A 153 -5.39 8.58 2.13
C PHE A 153 -4.87 7.27 2.74
N VAL A 154 -3.70 7.30 3.40
CA VAL A 154 -3.08 6.11 4.03
C VAL A 154 -3.96 5.59 5.16
N HIS A 155 -4.38 6.46 6.08
CA HIS A 155 -5.20 6.06 7.22
C HIS A 155 -6.61 5.61 6.80
N TRP A 156 -7.16 6.20 5.74
CA TRP A 156 -8.40 5.73 5.16
C TRP A 156 -8.28 4.31 4.58
N GLN A 157 -7.15 3.98 3.96
CA GLN A 157 -6.86 2.69 3.33
C GLN A 157 -6.08 1.73 4.25
N LEU A 158 -6.07 1.92 5.56
CA LEU A 158 -5.22 1.17 6.49
C LEU A 158 -5.46 -0.35 6.48
N GLY A 159 -6.65 -0.80 6.07
CA GLY A 159 -6.97 -2.20 5.83
C GLY A 159 -6.33 -2.82 4.57
N VAL A 160 -5.66 -2.01 3.75
CA VAL A 160 -4.95 -2.46 2.53
C VAL A 160 -3.45 -2.23 2.74
N LEU A 161 -2.77 -3.20 3.36
CA LEU A 161 -1.42 -3.09 3.92
C LEU A 161 -0.40 -2.40 2.99
N GLN A 162 -0.38 -2.78 1.71
CA GLN A 162 0.55 -2.23 0.73
C GLN A 162 0.35 -0.73 0.47
N LEU A 163 -0.86 -0.20 0.71
CA LEU A 163 -1.14 1.23 0.53
C LEU A 163 -0.68 2.07 1.72
N ALA A 164 -0.26 1.45 2.82
CA ALA A 164 0.31 2.17 3.96
C ALA A 164 1.74 2.66 3.69
N GLN A 165 2.41 2.18 2.62
CA GLN A 165 3.80 2.46 2.38
C GLN A 165 4.02 3.60 1.37
N LEU A 166 4.45 4.76 1.83
CA LEU A 166 4.84 5.90 1.00
C LEU A 166 6.35 6.09 0.87
N SER A 167 7.14 5.48 1.77
CA SER A 167 8.59 5.74 1.88
C SER A 167 9.33 5.56 0.55
N GLY A 168 8.95 4.57 -0.27
CA GLY A 168 9.51 4.38 -1.61
C GLY A 168 9.26 5.57 -2.54
N ILE A 169 8.04 6.14 -2.55
CA ILE A 169 7.70 7.34 -3.32
C ILE A 169 8.55 8.52 -2.84
N LEU A 170 8.60 8.74 -1.52
CA LEU A 170 9.26 9.89 -0.91
C LEU A 170 10.78 9.85 -1.12
N LEU A 171 11.40 8.70 -0.96
CA LEU A 171 12.83 8.51 -1.21
C LEU A 171 13.17 8.62 -2.70
N THR A 172 12.33 8.10 -3.59
CA THR A 172 12.51 8.29 -5.04
C THR A 172 12.52 9.77 -5.38
N LEU A 173 11.53 10.54 -4.92
CA LEU A 173 11.47 11.99 -5.15
C LEU A 173 12.67 12.70 -4.54
N HIS A 174 13.11 12.34 -3.32
CA HIS A 174 14.28 12.93 -2.66
C HIS A 174 15.54 12.74 -3.49
N PHE A 175 15.88 11.50 -3.83
CA PHE A 175 17.12 11.22 -4.55
C PHE A 175 17.08 11.70 -6.00
N LEU A 176 15.91 11.66 -6.65
CA LEU A 176 15.73 12.20 -8.00
C LEU A 176 15.96 13.71 -8.05
N ILE A 177 15.37 14.48 -7.12
CA ILE A 177 15.56 15.93 -7.04
C ILE A 177 17.04 16.26 -6.79
N ARG A 178 17.70 15.57 -5.86
CA ARG A 178 19.14 15.74 -5.58
C ARG A 178 20.00 15.40 -6.79
N PHE A 179 19.71 14.27 -7.45
CA PHE A 179 20.44 13.90 -8.66
C PHE A 179 20.35 15.00 -9.74
N LEU A 180 19.15 15.54 -9.97
CA LEU A 180 18.93 16.56 -10.98
C LEU A 180 19.52 17.94 -10.60
N THR A 181 19.77 18.17 -9.31
CA THR A 181 20.44 19.38 -8.81
C THR A 181 21.95 19.25 -8.90
N ASP A 182 22.51 18.16 -8.38
CA ASP A 182 23.95 18.00 -8.13
C ASP A 182 24.64 17.05 -9.13
N TYR A 183 23.88 16.28 -9.91
CA TYR A 183 24.36 15.24 -10.83
C TYR A 183 25.26 14.19 -10.18
N ARG A 184 25.01 13.85 -8.89
CA ARG A 184 25.74 12.79 -8.18
C ARG A 184 25.20 11.41 -8.58
N MET A 185 26.08 10.53 -9.08
CA MET A 185 25.67 9.20 -9.54
C MET A 185 25.08 8.32 -8.43
N ASN A 186 25.55 8.50 -7.18
CA ASN A 186 24.99 7.81 -6.02
C ASN A 186 23.50 8.15 -5.79
N ASP A 187 23.11 9.42 -6.02
CA ASP A 187 21.70 9.82 -5.90
C ASP A 187 20.85 9.19 -7.02
N ALA A 188 21.39 9.04 -8.23
CA ALA A 188 20.73 8.31 -9.31
C ALA A 188 20.54 6.82 -8.98
N LEU A 189 21.59 6.17 -8.46
CA LEU A 189 21.53 4.78 -8.00
C LEU A 189 20.47 4.61 -6.91
N LEU A 190 20.48 5.48 -5.88
CA LEU A 190 19.53 5.44 -4.77
C LEU A 190 18.09 5.75 -5.21
N ALA A 191 17.90 6.61 -6.22
CA ALA A 191 16.59 6.82 -6.84
C ALA A 191 16.07 5.55 -7.52
N GLY A 192 16.96 4.82 -8.24
CA GLY A 192 16.61 3.52 -8.83
C GLY A 192 16.24 2.48 -7.78
N VAL A 193 17.04 2.36 -6.70
CA VAL A 193 16.74 1.45 -5.57
C VAL A 193 15.40 1.79 -4.92
N ALA A 194 15.18 3.09 -4.60
CA ALA A 194 13.94 3.53 -3.97
C ALA A 194 12.70 3.25 -4.87
N THR A 195 12.83 3.46 -6.19
CA THR A 195 11.77 3.13 -7.16
C THR A 195 11.49 1.62 -7.19
N GLY A 196 12.54 0.81 -7.20
CA GLY A 196 12.42 -0.65 -7.14
C GLY A 196 11.73 -1.11 -5.87
N LEU A 197 12.17 -0.63 -4.70
CA LEU A 197 11.55 -0.95 -3.41
C LEU A 197 10.10 -0.45 -3.32
N CYS A 198 9.78 0.70 -3.91
CA CYS A 198 8.41 1.20 -4.02
C CYS A 198 7.52 0.18 -4.75
N TYR A 199 7.97 -0.34 -5.89
CA TYR A 199 7.25 -1.36 -6.65
C TYR A 199 7.11 -2.68 -5.88
N LEU A 200 8.19 -3.15 -5.23
CA LEU A 200 8.16 -4.38 -4.43
C LEU A 200 7.20 -4.30 -3.24
N SER A 201 7.00 -3.12 -2.68
CA SER A 201 6.12 -2.93 -1.53
C SER A 201 4.67 -2.73 -1.94
N CYS A 202 4.46 -2.01 -3.06
CA CYS A 202 3.16 -1.76 -3.65
C CYS A 202 3.31 -1.58 -5.16
N ASN A 203 2.91 -2.58 -5.93
CA ASN A 203 2.98 -2.53 -7.39
C ASN A 203 2.20 -1.32 -7.93
N TYR A 204 1.04 -0.98 -7.31
CA TYR A 204 0.27 0.20 -7.68
C TYR A 204 1.09 1.48 -7.55
N TYR A 205 1.73 1.70 -6.39
CA TYR A 205 2.50 2.92 -6.15
C TYR A 205 3.73 3.03 -7.05
N GLY A 206 4.45 1.92 -7.23
CA GLY A 206 5.58 1.89 -8.16
C GLY A 206 5.17 2.26 -9.57
N TYR A 207 4.08 1.67 -10.08
CA TYR A 207 3.54 1.96 -11.41
C TYR A 207 3.02 3.40 -11.52
N GLN A 208 2.23 3.85 -10.53
CA GLN A 208 1.67 5.21 -10.49
C GLN A 208 2.76 6.28 -10.43
N LEU A 209 3.81 6.04 -9.63
CA LEU A 209 4.96 6.93 -9.53
C LEU A 209 5.68 7.03 -10.87
N CYS A 210 6.04 5.91 -11.50
CA CYS A 210 6.72 5.89 -12.79
C CYS A 210 5.90 6.59 -13.87
N LEU A 211 4.59 6.32 -13.92
CA LEU A 211 3.70 6.94 -14.90
C LEU A 211 3.59 8.46 -14.69
N THR A 212 3.43 8.91 -13.45
CA THR A 212 3.33 10.34 -13.14
C THR A 212 4.66 11.06 -13.42
N LEU A 213 5.80 10.42 -13.10
CA LEU A 213 7.13 10.94 -13.41
C LEU A 213 7.37 11.05 -14.91
N LEU A 214 6.88 10.11 -15.73
CA LEU A 214 7.02 10.16 -17.18
C LEU A 214 6.54 11.50 -17.77
N PHE A 215 5.45 12.04 -17.23
CA PHE A 215 4.88 13.31 -17.68
C PHE A 215 5.45 14.53 -16.95
N ALA A 216 5.80 14.43 -15.68
CA ALA A 216 6.21 15.57 -14.86
C ALA A 216 7.72 15.84 -14.89
N LEU A 217 8.55 14.79 -15.05
CA LEU A 217 10.00 14.88 -14.99
C LEU A 217 10.64 15.89 -15.97
N PRO A 218 10.17 16.04 -17.22
CA PRO A 218 10.76 16.98 -18.18
C PRO A 218 10.88 18.43 -17.67
N VAL A 219 10.00 18.84 -16.74
CA VAL A 219 10.05 20.20 -16.14
C VAL A 219 11.29 20.42 -15.27
N LEU A 220 11.81 19.35 -14.66
CA LEU A 220 13.05 19.41 -13.85
C LEU A 220 14.30 19.54 -14.73
N LEU A 221 14.23 19.16 -15.99
CA LEU A 221 15.38 19.21 -16.90
C LEU A 221 15.75 20.67 -17.19
N ALA A 222 16.98 21.05 -16.90
CA ALA A 222 17.46 22.41 -17.09
C ALA A 222 17.81 22.69 -18.54
N LYS A 223 17.64 23.96 -19.01
CA LYS A 223 18.11 24.42 -20.33
C LYS A 223 19.64 24.22 -20.55
N ARG A 224 20.42 24.16 -19.46
CA ARG A 224 21.86 23.88 -19.46
C ARG A 224 22.14 22.65 -18.58
N CYS A 225 21.62 21.50 -18.98
CA CYS A 225 21.93 20.24 -18.30
C CYS A 225 23.23 19.64 -18.87
N ASN A 226 24.00 18.98 -18.00
CA ASN A 226 25.07 18.12 -18.46
C ASN A 226 24.43 16.84 -19.03
N VAL A 227 24.12 16.86 -20.33
CA VAL A 227 23.39 15.77 -21.02
C VAL A 227 24.04 14.41 -20.79
N ARG A 228 25.40 14.36 -20.78
CA ARG A 228 26.12 13.10 -20.52
C ARG A 228 25.86 12.57 -19.12
N ARG A 229 25.98 13.42 -18.09
CA ARG A 229 25.71 13.01 -16.69
C ARG A 229 24.26 12.66 -16.47
N LEU A 230 23.34 13.42 -17.08
CA LEU A 230 21.91 13.14 -17.04
C LEU A 230 21.59 11.78 -17.65
N ALA A 231 22.11 11.52 -18.87
CA ALA A 231 21.89 10.24 -19.56
C ALA A 231 22.50 9.07 -18.77
N THR A 232 23.74 9.21 -18.28
CA THR A 232 24.41 8.17 -17.49
C THR A 232 23.66 7.88 -16.19
N GLY A 233 23.32 8.92 -15.41
CA GLY A 233 22.60 8.73 -14.15
C GLY A 233 21.17 8.22 -14.36
N GLY A 234 20.47 8.72 -15.39
CA GLY A 234 19.17 8.19 -15.79
C GLY A 234 19.24 6.71 -16.16
N ALA A 235 20.26 6.31 -16.94
CA ALA A 235 20.49 4.90 -17.28
C ALA A 235 20.77 4.05 -16.03
N ILE A 236 21.61 4.53 -15.09
CA ILE A 236 21.86 3.84 -13.82
C ILE A 236 20.54 3.65 -13.05
N ALA A 237 19.76 4.70 -12.88
CA ALA A 237 18.49 4.63 -12.14
C ALA A 237 17.51 3.63 -12.77
N VAL A 238 17.38 3.66 -14.11
CA VAL A 238 16.51 2.73 -14.85
C VAL A 238 17.00 1.30 -14.76
N VAL A 239 18.29 1.05 -14.96
CA VAL A 239 18.88 -0.31 -14.88
C VAL A 239 18.69 -0.89 -13.49
N VAL A 240 18.99 -0.13 -12.43
CA VAL A 240 18.84 -0.58 -11.04
C VAL A 240 17.37 -0.82 -10.70
N ALA A 241 16.47 0.10 -11.03
CA ALA A 241 15.04 -0.10 -10.82
C ALA A 241 14.53 -1.34 -11.56
N SER A 242 14.91 -1.51 -12.84
CA SER A 242 14.53 -2.66 -13.65
C SER A 242 15.07 -3.98 -13.09
N ALA A 243 16.31 -4.02 -12.62
CA ALA A 243 16.90 -5.21 -12.01
C ALA A 243 16.12 -5.68 -10.77
N ILE A 244 15.53 -4.71 -10.02
CA ILE A 244 14.71 -5.01 -8.83
C ILE A 244 13.27 -5.38 -9.23
N ILE A 245 12.70 -4.69 -10.21
CA ILE A 245 11.28 -4.82 -10.58
C ILE A 245 11.02 -6.07 -11.44
N LEU A 246 11.87 -6.34 -12.44
CA LEU A 246 11.61 -7.37 -13.45
C LEU A 246 11.43 -8.79 -12.88
N PRO A 247 12.18 -9.24 -11.86
CA PRO A 247 11.95 -10.56 -11.26
C PRO A 247 10.52 -10.77 -10.73
N ILE A 248 9.84 -9.68 -10.35
CA ILE A 248 8.45 -9.71 -9.90
C ILE A 248 7.47 -9.43 -11.04
N ALA A 249 7.77 -8.44 -11.88
CA ALA A 249 6.86 -8.02 -12.94
C ALA A 249 6.71 -9.05 -14.07
N LEU A 250 7.81 -9.73 -14.47
CA LEU A 250 7.77 -10.68 -15.60
C LEU A 250 6.85 -11.88 -15.35
N PRO A 251 6.92 -12.60 -14.20
CA PRO A 251 5.97 -13.67 -13.91
C PRO A 251 4.51 -13.18 -13.84
N GLN A 252 4.26 -11.99 -13.29
CA GLN A 252 2.92 -11.40 -13.26
C GLN A 252 2.41 -11.10 -14.68
N LEU A 253 3.24 -10.52 -15.54
CA LEU A 253 2.89 -10.24 -16.94
C LEU A 253 2.63 -11.53 -17.73
N SER A 254 3.46 -12.56 -17.56
CA SER A 254 3.27 -13.86 -18.22
C SER A 254 1.97 -14.55 -17.79
N THR A 255 1.62 -14.45 -16.50
CA THR A 255 0.36 -14.99 -15.98
C THR A 255 -0.83 -14.16 -16.48
N SER A 256 -0.69 -12.82 -16.57
CA SER A 256 -1.76 -11.94 -17.07
C SER A 256 -2.13 -12.23 -18.53
N SER A 257 -1.15 -12.53 -19.36
CA SER A 257 -1.39 -12.86 -20.77
C SER A 257 -2.19 -14.17 -20.95
N ARG A 258 -2.05 -15.12 -20.02
CA ARG A 258 -2.79 -16.39 -20.03
C ARG A 258 -4.23 -16.25 -19.54
N HIS A 259 -4.53 -15.29 -18.68
CA HIS A 259 -5.80 -15.19 -17.95
C HIS A 259 -6.67 -13.99 -18.32
N SER A 260 -6.29 -13.17 -19.31
CA SER A 260 -7.03 -11.97 -19.77
C SER A 260 -7.41 -11.03 -18.62
N TRP A 261 -6.39 -10.37 -18.03
CA TRP A 261 -6.57 -9.50 -16.85
C TRP A 261 -7.27 -8.16 -17.11
N ASP A 262 -7.88 -8.00 -18.25
CA ASP A 262 -8.63 -6.77 -18.54
C ASP A 262 -9.78 -6.58 -17.56
N ARG A 263 -9.80 -5.41 -16.94
CA ARG A 263 -10.87 -5.04 -16.02
C ARG A 263 -12.04 -4.47 -16.80
N ARG A 264 -13.26 -4.84 -16.41
CA ARG A 264 -14.46 -4.25 -17.00
C ARG A 264 -14.44 -2.75 -16.78
N SER A 265 -14.64 -1.97 -17.83
CA SER A 265 -14.64 -0.50 -17.82
C SER A 265 -15.57 0.08 -16.76
N GLU A 266 -16.72 -0.56 -16.51
CA GLU A 266 -17.66 -0.19 -15.46
C GLU A 266 -17.02 -0.26 -14.04
N THR A 267 -16.27 -1.33 -13.74
CA THR A 267 -15.60 -1.49 -12.44
C THR A 267 -14.53 -0.42 -12.26
N VAL A 268 -13.73 -0.15 -13.30
CA VAL A 268 -12.70 0.89 -13.27
C VAL A 268 -13.35 2.27 -13.10
N SER A 269 -14.41 2.58 -13.84
CA SER A 269 -15.16 3.83 -13.71
C SER A 269 -15.75 4.00 -12.32
N ARG A 270 -16.32 2.94 -11.71
CA ARG A 270 -16.85 2.99 -10.35
C ARG A 270 -15.77 3.29 -9.31
N LEU A 271 -14.54 2.81 -9.50
CA LEU A 271 -13.40 3.02 -8.61
C LEU A 271 -12.47 4.16 -9.08
N SER A 272 -12.96 5.04 -9.94
CA SER A 272 -12.31 6.29 -10.34
C SER A 272 -12.81 7.44 -9.49
N ALA A 273 -11.93 8.41 -9.21
CA ALA A 273 -12.28 9.63 -8.49
C ALA A 273 -13.30 10.48 -9.27
N VAL A 274 -14.00 11.33 -8.54
CA VAL A 274 -14.75 12.48 -9.08
C VAL A 274 -14.16 13.76 -8.48
N GLN A 275 -14.38 14.89 -9.13
CA GLN A 275 -13.84 16.18 -8.65
C GLN A 275 -14.27 16.50 -7.23
N ASP A 276 -15.51 16.17 -6.86
CA ASP A 276 -16.08 16.39 -5.53
C ASP A 276 -15.35 15.58 -4.44
N ASP A 277 -14.68 14.47 -4.78
CA ASP A 277 -13.90 13.68 -3.83
C ASP A 277 -12.72 14.48 -3.25
N TYR A 278 -12.14 15.40 -4.02
CA TYR A 278 -11.05 16.27 -3.56
C TYR A 278 -11.50 17.40 -2.62
N LEU A 279 -12.81 17.61 -2.48
CA LEU A 279 -13.39 18.52 -1.50
C LEU A 279 -13.80 17.80 -0.21
N ARG A 280 -13.86 16.44 -0.25
CA ARG A 280 -14.24 15.63 0.90
C ARG A 280 -13.05 15.32 1.78
N THR A 281 -13.10 15.75 3.03
CA THR A 281 -12.11 15.45 4.06
C THR A 281 -12.50 14.21 4.87
N LEU A 282 -11.51 13.57 5.54
CA LEU A 282 -11.77 12.55 6.57
C LEU A 282 -12.31 13.20 7.86
N TRP A 283 -11.93 14.44 8.11
CA TRP A 283 -12.29 15.15 9.31
C TRP A 283 -13.77 15.54 9.32
N ARG A 284 -14.46 15.19 10.40
CA ARG A 284 -15.89 15.48 10.59
C ARG A 284 -16.15 16.75 11.40
N GLY A 285 -15.18 17.62 11.54
CA GLY A 285 -15.34 18.88 12.25
C GLY A 285 -16.22 19.90 11.51
N PRO A 286 -16.49 21.06 12.13
CA PRO A 286 -17.38 22.09 11.57
C PRO A 286 -16.89 22.70 10.25
N LEU A 287 -15.62 22.48 9.88
CA LEU A 287 -15.02 22.90 8.60
C LEU A 287 -15.05 21.78 7.52
N SER A 288 -15.69 20.66 7.79
CA SER A 288 -15.80 19.60 6.79
C SER A 288 -16.77 20.02 5.67
N CYS A 289 -16.22 20.29 4.49
CA CYS A 289 -16.97 20.76 3.31
C CYS A 289 -17.78 19.67 2.60
N SER A 290 -18.15 18.57 3.25
CA SER A 290 -18.84 17.47 2.57
C SER A 290 -20.35 17.52 2.76
N THR A 291 -21.01 18.41 2.06
CA THR A 291 -22.47 18.37 1.85
C THR A 291 -22.87 17.72 0.52
N ASN A 292 -21.89 17.32 -0.33
CA ASN A 292 -22.20 16.82 -1.66
C ASN A 292 -22.38 15.30 -1.67
N SER A 293 -23.58 14.84 -2.00
CA SER A 293 -23.96 13.43 -2.09
C SER A 293 -23.21 12.62 -3.16
N LYS A 294 -22.47 13.30 -4.06
CA LYS A 294 -21.71 12.66 -5.17
C LYS A 294 -20.30 12.23 -4.78
N ALA A 295 -19.71 12.80 -3.73
CA ALA A 295 -18.38 12.45 -3.27
C ALA A 295 -18.36 11.02 -2.68
N ARG A 296 -17.47 10.16 -3.17
CA ARG A 296 -17.34 8.76 -2.77
C ARG A 296 -16.12 8.51 -1.89
N PHE A 297 -15.02 9.17 -2.20
CA PHE A 297 -13.72 8.99 -1.57
C PHE A 297 -13.27 10.27 -0.85
N PRO A 298 -12.68 10.17 0.34
CA PRO A 298 -12.13 11.34 1.04
C PRO A 298 -10.71 11.62 0.52
N LEU A 299 -10.59 12.30 -0.61
CA LEU A 299 -9.31 12.55 -1.27
C LEU A 299 -8.75 13.95 -1.00
N SER A 300 -9.45 14.80 -0.28
CA SER A 300 -8.97 16.14 0.10
C SER A 300 -7.73 16.03 1.00
N PRO A 301 -6.68 16.84 0.76
CA PRO A 301 -5.56 16.96 1.69
C PRO A 301 -5.89 17.77 2.95
N GLY A 302 -7.09 18.35 3.05
CA GLY A 302 -7.51 19.27 4.08
C GLY A 302 -7.43 20.75 3.65
N LEU A 303 -8.18 21.62 4.35
CA LEU A 303 -8.25 23.05 4.03
C LEU A 303 -6.95 23.78 4.36
N ALA A 304 -6.39 23.53 5.55
CA ALA A 304 -5.12 24.10 5.98
C ALA A 304 -3.97 23.67 5.06
N CYS A 305 -3.93 22.38 4.71
CA CYS A 305 -2.93 21.84 3.77
C CYS A 305 -3.07 22.49 2.39
N SER A 306 -4.29 22.60 1.84
CA SER A 306 -4.54 23.23 0.54
C SER A 306 -4.13 24.70 0.53
N THR A 307 -4.46 25.43 1.59
CA THR A 307 -4.11 26.85 1.75
C THR A 307 -2.60 27.03 1.79
N LEU A 308 -1.89 26.25 2.62
CA LEU A 308 -0.43 26.28 2.69
C LEU A 308 0.22 25.84 1.37
N ALA A 309 -0.34 24.86 0.68
CA ALA A 309 0.17 24.42 -0.62
C ALA A 309 0.10 25.55 -1.67
N ILE A 310 -0.98 26.34 -1.68
CA ILE A 310 -1.10 27.51 -2.54
C ILE A 310 -0.06 28.57 -2.17
N VAL A 311 0.07 28.89 -0.86
CA VAL A 311 1.08 29.85 -0.37
C VAL A 311 2.50 29.40 -0.74
N GLY A 312 2.81 28.12 -0.50
CA GLY A 312 4.11 27.53 -0.82
C GLY A 312 4.37 27.48 -2.33
N ALA A 313 3.36 27.19 -3.15
CA ALA A 313 3.47 27.26 -4.60
C ALA A 313 3.78 28.67 -5.08
N VAL A 314 3.07 29.69 -4.60
CA VAL A 314 3.32 31.10 -4.97
C VAL A 314 4.70 31.53 -4.51
N ALA A 315 5.09 31.20 -3.27
CA ALA A 315 6.41 31.51 -2.73
C ALA A 315 7.53 30.82 -3.53
N GLY A 316 7.36 29.53 -3.83
CA GLY A 316 8.33 28.72 -4.57
C GLY A 316 8.49 29.13 -6.02
N LEU A 317 7.41 29.57 -6.70
CA LEU A 317 7.46 30.09 -8.08
C LEU A 317 8.21 31.44 -8.18
N ARG A 318 8.18 32.26 -7.12
CA ARG A 318 8.87 33.56 -7.08
C ARG A 318 10.37 33.43 -6.85
N ARG A 319 10.83 32.29 -6.29
CA ARG A 319 12.24 32.06 -5.98
C ARG A 319 12.93 31.30 -7.10
N LYS A 320 14.10 31.73 -7.53
CA LYS A 320 14.83 31.10 -8.66
C LYS A 320 15.30 29.68 -8.34
N ASP A 321 15.72 29.44 -7.09
CA ASP A 321 16.23 28.16 -6.59
C ASP A 321 15.15 27.08 -6.47
N THR A 322 13.94 27.42 -5.99
CA THR A 322 12.84 26.47 -5.81
C THR A 322 11.86 26.40 -6.97
N ARG A 323 11.88 27.37 -7.89
CA ARG A 323 10.89 27.52 -8.97
C ARG A 323 10.68 26.25 -9.79
N ARG A 324 11.77 25.55 -10.14
CA ARG A 324 11.67 24.33 -10.97
C ARG A 324 11.05 23.17 -10.21
N VAL A 325 11.47 22.98 -8.97
CA VAL A 325 10.87 21.95 -8.10
C VAL A 325 9.39 22.25 -7.87
N THR A 326 9.04 23.54 -7.69
CA THR A 326 7.64 23.95 -7.53
C THR A 326 6.82 23.65 -8.80
N LEU A 327 7.32 24.00 -9.98
CA LEU A 327 6.67 23.68 -11.26
C LEU A 327 6.52 22.16 -11.45
N PHE A 328 7.55 21.40 -11.10
CA PHE A 328 7.50 19.94 -11.14
C PHE A 328 6.41 19.39 -10.20
N LEU A 329 6.37 19.83 -8.94
CA LEU A 329 5.36 19.38 -7.98
C LEU A 329 3.94 19.76 -8.41
N LEU A 330 3.74 20.94 -9.01
CA LEU A 330 2.45 21.35 -9.56
C LEU A 330 2.03 20.47 -10.74
N LEU A 331 2.94 20.19 -11.67
CA LEU A 331 2.63 19.30 -12.79
C LEU A 331 2.41 17.86 -12.33
N PHE A 332 3.24 17.38 -11.40
CA PHE A 332 3.10 16.05 -10.79
C PHE A 332 1.72 15.89 -10.12
N LEU A 333 1.28 16.92 -9.37
CA LEU A 333 -0.05 17.00 -8.77
C LEU A 333 -1.15 16.94 -9.83
N VAL A 334 -1.06 17.78 -10.86
CA VAL A 334 -2.09 17.86 -11.92
C VAL A 334 -2.19 16.53 -12.68
N VAL A 335 -1.06 15.95 -13.08
CA VAL A 335 -1.04 14.65 -13.76
C VAL A 335 -1.65 13.56 -12.88
N ALA A 336 -1.26 13.47 -11.60
CA ALA A 336 -1.82 12.51 -10.67
C ALA A 336 -3.33 12.70 -10.48
N ALA A 337 -3.80 13.95 -10.33
CA ALA A 337 -5.22 14.26 -10.21
C ALA A 337 -6.01 13.82 -11.46
N GLN A 338 -5.50 14.11 -12.66
CA GLN A 338 -6.15 13.70 -13.92
C GLN A 338 -6.19 12.16 -14.04
N LEU A 339 -5.09 11.48 -13.77
CA LEU A 339 -5.04 10.01 -13.81
C LEU A 339 -5.97 9.36 -12.78
N SER A 340 -6.21 10.01 -11.64
CA SER A 340 -7.13 9.51 -10.60
C SER A 340 -8.59 9.45 -11.08
N LEU A 341 -8.96 10.33 -12.03
CA LEU A 341 -10.30 10.35 -12.62
C LEU A 341 -10.55 9.14 -13.54
N GLY A 342 -9.48 8.45 -13.97
CA GLY A 342 -9.60 7.27 -14.84
C GLY A 342 -10.44 7.53 -16.08
N PRO A 343 -11.34 6.59 -16.50
CA PRO A 343 -12.21 6.77 -17.67
C PRO A 343 -13.17 7.97 -17.59
N ARG A 344 -13.30 8.59 -16.40
CA ARG A 344 -14.09 9.82 -16.21
C ARG A 344 -13.34 11.09 -16.62
N TRP A 345 -12.03 10.98 -16.84
CA TRP A 345 -11.25 12.09 -17.36
C TRP A 345 -11.64 12.38 -18.80
N VAL A 346 -12.32 13.50 -19.01
CA VAL A 346 -12.69 14.00 -20.35
C VAL A 346 -11.93 15.30 -20.62
N PHE A 347 -11.25 15.36 -21.76
CA PHE A 347 -10.54 16.54 -22.24
C PHE A 347 -10.85 16.75 -23.71
N LEU A 348 -11.41 17.91 -24.06
CA LEU A 348 -11.86 18.24 -25.41
C LEU A 348 -12.76 17.17 -26.06
N GLY A 349 -13.66 16.57 -25.26
CA GLY A 349 -14.56 15.51 -25.72
C GLY A 349 -13.92 14.12 -25.87
N GLN A 350 -12.61 14.00 -25.65
CA GLN A 350 -11.87 12.73 -25.68
C GLN A 350 -11.68 12.17 -24.27
N ARG A 351 -11.38 10.87 -24.15
CA ARG A 351 -11.09 10.18 -22.90
C ARG A 351 -9.61 9.74 -22.86
N PRO A 352 -8.69 10.62 -22.45
CA PRO A 352 -7.24 10.36 -22.51
C PRO A 352 -6.83 9.11 -21.76
N PHE A 353 -7.50 8.76 -20.65
CA PHE A 353 -7.19 7.56 -19.86
C PHE A 353 -7.39 6.27 -20.68
N GLU A 354 -8.42 6.20 -21.51
CA GLU A 354 -8.70 5.01 -22.33
C GLU A 354 -7.60 4.82 -23.39
N TYR A 355 -7.19 5.90 -24.06
CA TYR A 355 -6.04 5.86 -24.99
C TYR A 355 -4.74 5.45 -24.28
N LEU A 356 -4.46 6.02 -23.09
CA LEU A 356 -3.28 5.63 -22.33
C LEU A 356 -3.32 4.15 -21.92
N ALA A 357 -4.50 3.60 -21.61
CA ALA A 357 -4.66 2.21 -21.25
C ALA A 357 -4.40 1.23 -22.41
N GLU A 358 -4.59 1.66 -23.65
CA GLU A 358 -4.26 0.88 -24.85
C GLU A 358 -2.74 0.85 -25.10
N TRP A 359 -2.03 1.95 -24.80
CA TRP A 359 -0.60 2.11 -25.14
C TRP A 359 0.33 1.70 -23.99
N LEU A 360 -0.10 1.85 -22.74
CA LEU A 360 0.74 1.63 -21.57
C LEU A 360 0.44 0.28 -20.91
N PRO A 361 1.39 -0.67 -21.00
CA PRO A 361 1.21 -2.00 -20.40
C PRO A 361 0.86 -1.90 -18.90
N GLY A 362 -0.16 -2.64 -18.46
CA GLY A 362 -0.59 -2.69 -17.06
C GLY A 362 -1.63 -1.64 -16.65
N LEU A 363 -1.87 -0.58 -17.44
CA LEU A 363 -2.88 0.42 -17.09
C LEU A 363 -4.30 -0.15 -17.24
N SER A 364 -4.55 -1.01 -18.23
CA SER A 364 -5.82 -1.74 -18.42
C SER A 364 -6.13 -2.70 -17.26
N ALA A 365 -5.10 -3.27 -16.61
CA ALA A 365 -5.25 -4.13 -15.45
C ALA A 365 -5.53 -3.35 -14.14
N MET A 366 -5.36 -2.02 -14.14
CA MET A 366 -5.55 -1.18 -12.96
C MET A 366 -7.04 -1.07 -12.60
N ARG A 367 -7.39 -1.59 -11.40
CA ARG A 367 -8.78 -1.59 -10.90
C ARG A 367 -9.22 -0.24 -10.35
N SER A 368 -8.31 0.51 -9.72
CA SER A 368 -8.65 1.61 -8.80
C SER A 368 -7.87 2.88 -9.10
N PRO A 369 -8.23 3.64 -10.15
CA PRO A 369 -7.54 4.88 -10.52
C PRO A 369 -7.53 5.93 -9.40
N HIS A 370 -8.57 6.01 -8.53
CA HIS A 370 -8.60 6.96 -7.41
C HIS A 370 -7.35 6.90 -6.53
N ARG A 371 -6.60 5.80 -6.54
CA ARG A 371 -5.36 5.64 -5.76
C ARG A 371 -4.23 6.58 -6.18
N PHE A 372 -4.27 7.17 -7.39
CA PHE A 372 -3.36 8.25 -7.76
C PHE A 372 -3.47 9.49 -6.85
N ALA A 373 -4.59 9.65 -6.14
CA ALA A 373 -4.79 10.76 -5.22
C ALA A 373 -3.77 10.81 -4.07
N VAL A 374 -3.12 9.69 -3.74
CA VAL A 374 -2.01 9.69 -2.78
C VAL A 374 -0.88 10.63 -3.24
N LEU A 375 -0.56 10.63 -4.54
CA LEU A 375 0.47 11.51 -5.10
C LEU A 375 0.03 12.98 -5.09
N VAL A 376 -1.27 13.24 -5.21
CA VAL A 376 -1.85 14.60 -5.06
C VAL A 376 -1.64 15.09 -3.63
N GLN A 377 -2.02 14.30 -2.62
CA GLN A 377 -1.86 14.66 -1.21
C GLN A 377 -0.38 14.85 -0.83
N VAL A 378 0.50 13.95 -1.28
CA VAL A 378 1.96 14.09 -1.10
C VAL A 378 2.45 15.41 -1.70
N SER A 379 2.05 15.74 -2.93
CA SER A 379 2.44 17.00 -3.59
C SER A 379 1.95 18.23 -2.82
N CYS A 380 0.74 18.20 -2.28
CA CYS A 380 0.20 19.29 -1.47
C CYS A 380 1.04 19.53 -0.21
N ILE A 381 1.43 18.46 0.51
CA ILE A 381 2.27 18.60 1.71
C ILE A 381 3.68 19.13 1.34
N LEU A 382 4.27 18.67 0.24
CA LEU A 382 5.57 19.16 -0.22
C LEU A 382 5.49 20.63 -0.64
N LEU A 383 4.46 21.04 -1.37
CA LEU A 383 4.22 22.43 -1.71
C LEU A 383 4.00 23.29 -0.46
N ALA A 384 3.16 22.81 0.49
CA ALA A 384 2.94 23.48 1.77
C ALA A 384 4.23 23.72 2.54
N SER A 385 5.15 22.75 2.52
CA SER A 385 6.45 22.86 3.18
C SER A 385 7.35 23.93 2.56
N LEU A 386 7.22 24.22 1.25
CA LEU A 386 7.99 25.28 0.56
C LEU A 386 7.65 26.69 1.06
N SER A 387 6.52 26.90 1.74
CA SER A 387 6.21 28.17 2.38
C SER A 387 7.23 28.57 3.46
N PHE A 388 7.97 27.60 4.01
CA PHE A 388 8.98 27.76 5.05
C PHE A 388 10.43 27.71 4.52
N ALA A 389 10.64 27.57 3.22
CA ALA A 389 11.99 27.58 2.67
C ALA A 389 12.66 28.96 2.90
N PRO A 390 13.96 29.03 3.26
CA PRO A 390 14.63 30.30 3.55
C PRO A 390 14.61 31.22 2.32
N VAL A 391 14.46 32.53 2.57
CA VAL A 391 14.66 33.55 1.55
C VAL A 391 16.15 33.88 1.55
N ASN A 392 16.85 33.58 0.45
CA ASN A 392 18.23 34.01 0.30
C ASN A 392 18.28 35.56 0.22
N SER A 393 18.81 36.17 1.25
CA SER A 393 18.88 37.64 1.41
C SER A 393 19.86 38.34 0.45
N GLU A 394 20.59 37.60 -0.38
CA GLU A 394 21.55 38.16 -1.33
C GLU A 394 20.90 38.85 -2.57
N GLU A 395 19.63 38.65 -2.83
CA GLU A 395 18.93 39.33 -3.95
C GLU A 395 18.29 40.69 -3.58
N ALA A 396 18.40 41.13 -2.33
CA ALA A 396 17.74 42.36 -1.83
C ALA A 396 18.61 43.63 -1.82
N VAL A 397 19.86 43.52 -2.22
CA VAL A 397 20.77 44.69 -2.20
C VAL A 397 21.30 44.97 -3.59
N ASP A 398 20.49 45.65 -4.40
CA ASP A 398 21.03 46.44 -5.53
C ASP A 398 21.36 47.83 -4.98
N ASP A 399 22.66 47.99 -4.67
CA ASP A 399 23.22 49.20 -4.14
C ASP A 399 23.19 50.34 -5.19
N ARG A 400 22.30 51.27 -5.03
CA ARG A 400 22.52 52.69 -5.45
C ARG A 400 21.42 53.58 -4.87
N CYS A 401 21.64 54.12 -3.67
CA CYS A 401 21.20 55.43 -3.16
C CYS A 401 21.22 55.46 -1.62
N ALA A 402 22.33 55.80 -1.04
CA ALA A 402 22.65 55.55 0.38
C ALA A 402 22.66 56.75 1.30
N ALA A 403 21.84 57.74 1.29
CA ALA A 403 21.83 58.73 2.36
C ALA A 403 20.48 59.26 2.86
N GLY A 404 19.42 59.11 2.15
CA GLY A 404 18.08 59.59 2.59
C GLY A 404 17.14 58.53 3.15
N LYS A 405 17.54 57.26 3.11
CA LYS A 405 16.69 56.10 3.36
C LYS A 405 16.89 55.37 4.70
N ALA A 406 17.87 55.78 5.50
CA ALA A 406 18.23 55.06 6.72
C ALA A 406 17.10 55.03 7.77
N LEU A 407 16.38 56.16 7.95
CA LEU A 407 15.30 56.23 8.92
C LEU A 407 14.00 55.50 8.40
N ALA A 408 13.70 55.69 7.13
CA ALA A 408 12.60 54.95 6.48
C ALA A 408 12.92 53.46 6.37
N ALA A 409 14.18 53.08 6.10
CA ALA A 409 14.63 51.70 6.08
C ALA A 409 14.61 51.05 7.48
N SER A 410 14.94 51.77 8.56
CA SER A 410 14.88 51.23 9.93
C SER A 410 13.44 51.03 10.39
N LEU A 411 12.52 51.96 10.05
CA LEU A 411 11.07 51.82 10.32
C LEU A 411 10.44 50.71 9.44
N ALA A 412 10.81 50.67 8.17
CA ALA A 412 10.37 49.59 7.28
C ALA A 412 10.96 48.23 7.71
N ALA A 413 12.21 48.18 8.18
CA ALA A 413 12.82 46.97 8.71
C ALA A 413 12.17 46.51 10.04
N SER A 414 11.82 47.45 10.93
CA SER A 414 11.14 47.11 12.18
C SER A 414 9.67 46.66 11.95
N LEU A 415 8.96 47.29 11.02
CA LEU A 415 7.63 46.88 10.59
C LEU A 415 7.68 45.54 9.83
N SER A 416 8.63 45.37 8.90
CA SER A 416 8.81 44.10 8.18
C SER A 416 9.23 42.97 9.12
N ALA A 417 10.02 43.22 10.17
CA ALA A 417 10.36 42.23 11.18
C ALA A 417 9.18 41.84 12.08
N LYS A 418 8.29 42.80 12.42
CA LYS A 418 7.06 42.53 13.18
C LYS A 418 6.05 41.74 12.32
N TRP A 419 5.79 42.19 11.10
CA TRP A 419 4.91 41.49 10.17
C TRP A 419 5.50 40.14 9.73
N GLY A 420 6.81 40.05 9.55
CA GLY A 420 7.50 38.80 9.25
C GLY A 420 7.31 37.74 10.35
N ARG A 421 7.41 38.14 11.64
CA ARG A 421 7.11 37.24 12.77
C ARG A 421 5.63 36.83 12.82
N ALA A 422 4.72 37.77 12.62
CA ALA A 422 3.28 37.47 12.60
C ALA A 422 2.91 36.50 11.46
N ILE A 423 3.50 36.69 10.26
CA ILE A 423 3.32 35.76 9.13
C ILE A 423 3.90 34.38 9.47
N GLN A 424 5.10 34.33 10.07
CA GLN A 424 5.70 33.06 10.48
C GLN A 424 4.85 32.30 11.48
N TRP A 425 4.32 32.97 12.51
CA TRP A 425 3.40 32.37 13.47
C TRP A 425 2.08 31.92 12.82
N GLY A 426 1.57 32.69 11.87
CA GLY A 426 0.40 32.32 11.07
C GLY A 426 0.64 31.04 10.24
N LEU A 427 1.82 30.92 9.62
CA LEU A 427 2.19 29.71 8.88
C LEU A 427 2.37 28.51 9.82
N VAL A 428 3.00 28.71 11.00
CA VAL A 428 3.11 27.65 12.02
C VAL A 428 1.72 27.19 12.48
N ALA A 429 0.83 28.14 12.78
CA ALA A 429 -0.54 27.81 13.18
C ALA A 429 -1.30 27.04 12.10
N LEU A 430 -1.13 27.43 10.82
CA LEU A 430 -1.70 26.67 9.69
C LEU A 430 -1.09 25.28 9.57
N TYR A 431 0.21 25.13 9.85
CA TYR A 431 0.83 23.80 9.83
C TYR A 431 0.35 22.89 10.97
N CYS A 432 0.14 23.47 12.16
CA CYS A 432 -0.56 22.77 13.24
C CYS A 432 -2.00 22.37 12.80
N GLY A 433 -2.67 23.24 12.04
CA GLY A 433 -3.95 22.94 11.40
C GLY A 433 -3.86 21.76 10.44
N VAL A 434 -2.80 21.65 9.63
CA VAL A 434 -2.56 20.48 8.74
C VAL A 434 -2.49 19.20 9.55
N LEU A 435 -1.72 19.17 10.64
CA LEU A 435 -1.60 17.99 11.50
C LEU A 435 -2.92 17.64 12.18
N ALA A 436 -3.67 18.65 12.63
CA ALA A 436 -4.99 18.45 13.25
C ALA A 436 -6.02 17.91 12.24
N GLU A 437 -6.06 18.48 11.02
CA GLU A 437 -6.96 18.00 9.96
C GLU A 437 -6.58 16.62 9.43
N SER A 438 -5.30 16.27 9.48
CA SER A 438 -4.79 14.95 9.06
C SER A 438 -4.93 13.90 10.15
N TRP A 439 -5.27 14.27 11.40
CA TRP A 439 -5.38 13.30 12.48
C TRP A 439 -6.49 12.29 12.18
N PRO A 440 -6.16 10.98 12.11
CA PRO A 440 -7.13 9.99 11.70
C PRO A 440 -8.16 9.68 12.77
N GLU A 441 -9.34 9.25 12.35
CA GLU A 441 -10.27 8.56 13.24
C GLU A 441 -9.65 7.21 13.66
N GLN A 442 -10.10 6.69 14.81
CA GLN A 442 -9.69 5.36 15.26
C GLN A 442 -9.99 4.33 14.18
N PRO A 443 -9.01 3.50 13.79
CA PRO A 443 -9.22 2.47 12.79
C PRO A 443 -10.18 1.40 13.32
N GLY A 444 -11.06 0.89 12.46
CA GLY A 444 -11.73 -0.37 12.73
C GLY A 444 -10.70 -1.48 12.88
N LEU A 445 -10.89 -2.34 13.89
CA LEU A 445 -10.06 -3.52 14.11
C LEU A 445 -10.89 -4.78 13.90
N TYR A 446 -10.27 -5.77 13.28
CA TYR A 446 -10.80 -7.13 13.18
C TYR A 446 -10.01 -8.02 14.13
N ALA A 447 -10.67 -8.51 15.18
CA ALA A 447 -10.10 -9.51 16.07
C ALA A 447 -9.96 -10.83 15.30
N LEU A 448 -8.74 -11.36 15.27
CA LEU A 448 -8.51 -12.65 14.64
C LEU A 448 -9.21 -13.75 15.46
N PRO A 449 -9.81 -14.75 14.77
CA PRO A 449 -10.35 -15.92 15.47
C PRO A 449 -9.27 -16.60 16.30
N ALA A 450 -9.60 -17.04 17.50
CA ALA A 450 -8.66 -17.63 18.44
C ALA A 450 -8.10 -18.97 17.89
N TYR A 451 -6.78 -19.04 17.71
CA TYR A 451 -6.11 -20.25 17.22
C TYR A 451 -6.35 -21.46 18.11
N ASP A 452 -6.34 -21.29 19.45
CA ASP A 452 -6.51 -22.39 20.40
C ASP A 452 -7.84 -23.13 20.23
N GLN A 453 -8.91 -22.42 19.84
CA GLN A 453 -10.21 -23.04 19.55
C GLN A 453 -10.20 -23.88 18.28
N GLN A 454 -9.34 -23.55 17.32
CA GLN A 454 -9.24 -24.23 16.04
C GLN A 454 -8.07 -25.24 16.01
N ARG A 455 -7.18 -25.19 17.01
CA ARG A 455 -5.97 -26.01 17.11
C ARG A 455 -6.22 -27.49 16.87
N PRO A 456 -7.26 -28.15 17.44
CA PRO A 456 -7.42 -29.61 17.31
C PRO A 456 -7.48 -30.09 15.85
N TRP A 457 -8.32 -29.46 15.01
CA TRP A 457 -8.47 -29.88 13.63
C TRP A 457 -7.30 -29.39 12.75
N ILE A 458 -6.70 -28.23 13.07
CA ILE A 458 -5.52 -27.72 12.36
C ILE A 458 -4.32 -28.64 12.56
N GLU A 459 -4.08 -29.07 13.81
CA GLU A 459 -2.98 -29.99 14.13
C GLU A 459 -3.24 -31.36 13.53
N TRP A 460 -4.48 -31.86 13.59
CA TRP A 460 -4.85 -33.10 12.93
C TRP A 460 -4.49 -33.08 11.44
N LEU A 461 -4.88 -32.03 10.70
CA LEU A 461 -4.47 -31.87 9.29
C LEU A 461 -2.95 -31.87 9.13
N ARG A 462 -2.25 -31.20 10.02
CA ARG A 462 -0.80 -31.08 9.94
C ARG A 462 -0.09 -32.42 10.16
N THR A 463 -0.61 -33.29 11.03
CA THR A 463 0.01 -34.56 11.41
C THR A 463 -0.46 -35.73 10.58
N GLU A 464 -1.77 -35.80 10.26
CA GLU A 464 -2.39 -36.97 9.64
C GLU A 464 -2.46 -36.91 8.11
N THR A 465 -2.05 -35.77 7.50
CA THR A 465 -2.09 -35.61 6.05
C THR A 465 -0.72 -35.30 5.46
N GLN A 466 -0.55 -35.49 4.14
CA GLN A 466 0.72 -35.23 3.47
C GLN A 466 0.88 -33.73 3.10
N PRO A 467 2.10 -33.19 3.02
CA PRO A 467 2.33 -31.78 2.64
C PRO A 467 1.71 -31.37 1.31
N ASP A 468 1.67 -32.27 0.33
CA ASP A 468 1.15 -32.03 -1.01
C ASP A 468 -0.37 -32.28 -1.15
N ASP A 469 -1.01 -32.81 -0.11
CA ASP A 469 -2.44 -33.04 -0.11
C ASP A 469 -3.21 -31.72 -0.32
N ILE A 470 -4.24 -31.78 -1.15
CA ILE A 470 -5.12 -30.64 -1.41
C ILE A 470 -6.34 -30.73 -0.48
N VAL A 471 -6.60 -29.65 0.22
CA VAL A 471 -7.71 -29.48 1.17
C VAL A 471 -8.72 -28.51 0.59
N ALA A 472 -10.00 -28.86 0.64
CA ALA A 472 -11.11 -27.95 0.37
C ALA A 472 -11.80 -27.55 1.67
N ASN A 473 -11.93 -26.26 1.94
CA ASN A 473 -12.75 -25.74 3.04
C ASN A 473 -14.16 -25.45 2.51
N LEU A 474 -15.16 -26.05 3.12
CA LEU A 474 -16.54 -26.04 2.65
C LEU A 474 -17.47 -25.43 3.72
N PRO A 475 -18.52 -24.72 3.26
CA PRO A 475 -18.90 -24.46 1.87
C PRO A 475 -18.00 -23.41 1.17
N PHE A 476 -17.90 -23.48 -0.15
CA PHE A 476 -17.29 -22.41 -0.95
C PHE A 476 -18.19 -21.18 -0.95
N SER A 477 -17.59 -19.98 -0.99
CA SER A 477 -18.36 -18.73 -1.10
C SER A 477 -19.25 -18.74 -2.35
N SER A 478 -20.54 -18.40 -2.24
CA SER A 478 -21.47 -18.38 -3.38
C SER A 478 -21.35 -17.10 -4.21
N GLY A 479 -21.10 -15.96 -3.57
CA GLY A 479 -21.08 -14.64 -4.21
C GLY A 479 -19.78 -14.29 -4.93
N ARG A 480 -19.72 -13.04 -5.44
CA ARG A 480 -18.57 -12.49 -6.19
C ARG A 480 -18.03 -11.18 -5.60
N SER A 481 -18.65 -10.67 -4.53
CA SER A 481 -18.21 -9.46 -3.86
C SER A 481 -17.03 -9.75 -2.91
N VAL A 482 -16.28 -8.74 -2.54
CA VAL A 482 -15.17 -8.89 -1.59
C VAL A 482 -15.65 -9.47 -0.26
N SER A 483 -16.86 -9.08 0.20
CA SER A 483 -17.46 -9.58 1.44
C SER A 483 -17.72 -11.09 1.43
N ASP A 484 -18.04 -11.65 0.27
CA ASP A 484 -18.38 -13.08 0.16
C ASP A 484 -17.16 -13.99 0.38
N TYR A 485 -15.94 -13.45 0.28
CA TYR A 485 -14.71 -14.20 0.44
C TYR A 485 -14.10 -14.09 1.84
N GLN A 486 -14.78 -13.51 2.84
CA GLN A 486 -14.21 -13.39 4.18
C GLN A 486 -13.91 -14.76 4.79
N ASP A 487 -14.84 -15.71 4.69
CA ASP A 487 -14.64 -17.08 5.20
C ASP A 487 -13.49 -17.79 4.46
N THR A 488 -13.38 -17.59 3.15
CA THR A 488 -12.24 -18.10 2.38
C THR A 488 -10.91 -17.54 2.89
N THR A 489 -10.84 -16.25 3.24
CA THR A 489 -9.61 -15.66 3.77
C THR A 489 -9.33 -16.07 5.21
N VAL A 490 -10.35 -16.41 6.01
CA VAL A 490 -10.17 -17.09 7.30
C VAL A 490 -9.59 -18.49 7.10
N SER A 491 -10.07 -19.25 6.10
CA SER A 491 -9.48 -20.56 5.75
C SER A 491 -8.02 -20.42 5.31
N MET A 492 -7.68 -19.35 4.57
CA MET A 492 -6.30 -19.02 4.23
C MET A 492 -5.46 -18.70 5.48
N LEU A 493 -6.02 -18.00 6.48
CA LEU A 493 -5.35 -17.80 7.76
C LEU A 493 -5.00 -19.14 8.41
N TRP A 494 -5.93 -20.09 8.45
CA TRP A 494 -5.68 -21.42 9.03
C TRP A 494 -4.64 -22.22 8.25
N SER A 495 -4.56 -22.03 6.94
CA SER A 495 -3.52 -22.68 6.13
C SER A 495 -2.10 -22.26 6.51
N THR A 496 -1.93 -21.09 7.13
CA THR A 496 -0.61 -20.65 7.63
C THR A 496 -0.08 -21.52 8.77
N TYR A 497 -0.96 -22.30 9.42
CA TYR A 497 -0.62 -23.20 10.52
C TYR A 497 -0.52 -24.67 10.07
N HIS A 498 -1.53 -25.19 9.34
CA HIS A 498 -1.49 -26.59 8.87
C HIS A 498 -0.60 -26.79 7.64
N LYS A 499 -0.31 -25.73 6.86
CA LYS A 499 0.60 -25.73 5.69
C LYS A 499 0.20 -26.70 4.57
N ARG A 500 -1.09 -27.01 4.43
CA ARG A 500 -1.61 -27.81 3.32
C ARG A 500 -2.09 -26.92 2.18
N ARG A 501 -2.05 -27.45 0.97
CA ARG A 501 -2.52 -26.73 -0.23
C ARG A 501 -4.03 -26.60 -0.19
N LEU A 502 -4.55 -25.41 -0.47
CA LEU A 502 -5.98 -25.14 -0.50
C LEU A 502 -6.51 -25.16 -1.93
N ALA A 503 -7.63 -25.85 -2.17
CA ALA A 503 -8.44 -25.66 -3.37
C ALA A 503 -9.11 -24.28 -3.38
N ASN A 504 -9.44 -23.76 -2.18
CA ASN A 504 -9.95 -22.41 -1.98
C ASN A 504 -8.87 -21.36 -2.19
N GLY A 505 -9.29 -20.10 -2.41
CA GLY A 505 -8.36 -18.98 -2.43
C GLY A 505 -9.06 -17.65 -2.66
N TYR A 506 -8.34 -16.57 -2.31
CA TYR A 506 -8.70 -15.20 -2.62
C TYR A 506 -7.48 -14.48 -3.19
N SER A 507 -7.67 -13.67 -4.24
CA SER A 507 -6.62 -12.93 -4.90
C SER A 507 -7.18 -11.76 -5.71
N GLY A 508 -6.29 -10.95 -6.29
CA GLY A 508 -6.67 -9.86 -7.21
C GLY A 508 -7.36 -10.35 -8.48
N PHE A 509 -7.02 -11.56 -8.94
CA PHE A 509 -7.63 -12.29 -10.04
C PHE A 509 -7.83 -13.75 -9.63
N PHE A 510 -8.70 -14.46 -10.34
CA PHE A 510 -9.04 -15.84 -10.04
C PHE A 510 -8.72 -16.74 -11.23
N PRO A 511 -8.11 -17.92 -11.03
CA PRO A 511 -7.95 -18.92 -12.08
C PRO A 511 -9.30 -19.36 -12.64
N LYS A 512 -9.36 -19.64 -13.93
CA LYS A 512 -10.60 -20.12 -14.59
C LYS A 512 -11.08 -21.44 -14.00
N GLU A 513 -10.15 -22.31 -13.69
CA GLU A 513 -10.36 -23.63 -13.06
C GLU A 513 -11.04 -23.47 -11.70
N PHE A 514 -10.55 -22.55 -10.87
CA PHE A 514 -11.19 -22.26 -9.58
C PHE A 514 -12.60 -21.68 -9.73
N VAL A 515 -12.79 -20.75 -10.69
CA VAL A 515 -14.12 -20.17 -10.94
C VAL A 515 -15.14 -21.24 -11.33
N ARG A 516 -14.70 -22.23 -12.12
CA ARG A 516 -15.53 -23.39 -12.52
C ARG A 516 -15.79 -24.29 -11.32
N LEU A 517 -14.75 -24.76 -10.63
CA LEU A 517 -14.86 -25.61 -9.44
C LEU A 517 -15.81 -25.00 -8.41
N LYS A 518 -15.64 -23.70 -8.12
CA LYS A 518 -16.52 -22.97 -7.21
C LYS A 518 -18.00 -23.04 -7.61
N ALA A 519 -18.31 -22.99 -8.90
CA ALA A 519 -19.69 -23.10 -9.39
C ALA A 519 -20.23 -24.52 -9.24
N ASP A 520 -19.41 -25.54 -9.52
CA ASP A 520 -19.82 -26.94 -9.53
C ASP A 520 -20.04 -27.51 -8.11
N VAL A 521 -19.39 -26.95 -7.08
CA VAL A 521 -19.48 -27.46 -5.70
C VAL A 521 -20.49 -26.72 -4.80
N GLN A 522 -21.34 -25.88 -5.36
CA GLN A 522 -22.33 -25.11 -4.57
C GLN A 522 -23.35 -25.98 -3.83
N ASN A 523 -23.63 -27.20 -4.34
CA ASN A 523 -24.59 -28.13 -3.78
C ASN A 523 -23.94 -29.22 -2.90
N PHE A 524 -22.65 -29.06 -2.57
CA PHE A 524 -21.95 -29.99 -1.67
C PHE A 524 -22.86 -30.35 -0.46
N PRO A 525 -23.03 -31.64 -0.09
CA PRO A 525 -22.22 -32.80 -0.46
C PRO A 525 -22.88 -33.73 -1.52
N ASP A 526 -23.55 -33.21 -2.53
CA ASP A 526 -24.07 -34.07 -3.60
C ASP A 526 -22.94 -34.81 -4.37
N ASP A 527 -23.26 -35.94 -5.01
CA ASP A 527 -22.28 -36.78 -5.73
C ASP A 527 -21.46 -35.96 -6.75
N LYS A 528 -22.13 -35.07 -7.48
CA LYS A 528 -21.48 -34.24 -8.48
C LYS A 528 -20.42 -33.36 -7.85
N SER A 529 -20.72 -32.67 -6.75
CA SER A 529 -19.78 -31.79 -6.05
C SER A 529 -18.57 -32.55 -5.53
N VAL A 530 -18.80 -33.77 -4.97
CA VAL A 530 -17.70 -34.61 -4.45
C VAL A 530 -16.80 -35.11 -5.59
N VAL A 531 -17.39 -35.52 -6.71
CA VAL A 531 -16.64 -35.94 -7.89
C VAL A 531 -15.82 -34.79 -8.48
N GLU A 532 -16.37 -33.57 -8.60
CA GLU A 532 -15.64 -32.40 -9.10
C GLU A 532 -14.49 -32.00 -8.18
N LEU A 533 -14.67 -32.05 -6.85
CA LEU A 533 -13.59 -31.84 -5.89
C LEU A 533 -12.48 -32.87 -6.09
N ARG A 534 -12.83 -34.14 -6.27
CA ARG A 534 -11.86 -35.18 -6.50
C ARG A 534 -11.11 -35.00 -7.83
N MET A 535 -11.84 -34.67 -8.92
CA MET A 535 -11.22 -34.39 -10.22
C MET A 535 -10.24 -33.20 -10.14
N ALA A 536 -10.48 -32.24 -9.26
CA ALA A 536 -9.57 -31.15 -8.94
C ALA A 536 -8.38 -31.59 -8.05
N GLY A 537 -8.28 -32.89 -7.68
CA GLY A 537 -7.22 -33.44 -6.85
C GLY A 537 -7.41 -33.21 -5.34
N VAL A 538 -8.58 -32.74 -4.91
CA VAL A 538 -8.91 -32.60 -3.48
C VAL A 538 -8.97 -33.97 -2.83
N ARG A 539 -8.25 -34.14 -1.73
CA ARG A 539 -8.22 -35.36 -0.93
C ARG A 539 -8.98 -35.22 0.37
N TRP A 540 -9.00 -34.00 0.92
CA TRP A 540 -9.58 -33.71 2.23
C TRP A 540 -10.57 -32.56 2.17
N CYS A 541 -11.74 -32.76 2.79
CA CYS A 541 -12.77 -31.75 2.93
C CYS A 541 -12.86 -31.34 4.40
N VAL A 542 -12.57 -30.08 4.71
CA VAL A 542 -12.85 -29.46 6.01
C VAL A 542 -14.19 -28.76 5.90
N VAL A 543 -15.16 -29.27 6.64
CA VAL A 543 -16.56 -28.82 6.54
C VAL A 543 -16.93 -28.03 7.79
N ASP A 544 -17.32 -26.77 7.60
CA ASP A 544 -17.96 -25.95 8.62
C ASP A 544 -19.47 -26.26 8.61
N VAL A 545 -19.90 -27.08 9.57
CA VAL A 545 -21.27 -27.61 9.62
C VAL A 545 -22.28 -26.49 9.86
N ASP A 546 -21.94 -25.48 10.65
CA ASP A 546 -22.82 -24.35 10.97
C ASP A 546 -23.10 -23.47 9.72
N LYS A 547 -22.23 -23.53 8.70
CA LYS A 547 -22.36 -22.76 7.46
C LYS A 547 -23.02 -23.53 6.32
N LEU A 548 -23.16 -24.84 6.45
CA LEU A 548 -23.90 -25.61 5.45
C LEU A 548 -25.39 -25.41 5.63
N PRO A 549 -26.19 -25.36 4.53
CA PRO A 549 -27.63 -25.43 4.60
C PRO A 549 -28.09 -26.71 5.32
N SER A 550 -29.11 -26.62 6.16
CA SER A 550 -29.61 -27.79 6.95
C SER A 550 -29.90 -29.06 6.12
N PRO A 551 -30.49 -28.99 4.93
CA PRO A 551 -30.67 -30.20 4.09
C PRO A 551 -29.33 -30.85 3.72
N ASN A 552 -28.30 -30.06 3.43
CA ASN A 552 -26.98 -30.54 3.04
C ASN A 552 -26.24 -31.20 4.20
N VAL A 553 -26.43 -30.72 5.44
CA VAL A 553 -25.89 -31.37 6.64
C VAL A 553 -26.46 -32.77 6.80
N GLY A 554 -27.76 -32.94 6.55
CA GLY A 554 -28.42 -34.24 6.61
C GLY A 554 -27.94 -35.26 5.56
N MET A 555 -27.38 -34.80 4.44
CA MET A 555 -26.82 -35.65 3.38
C MET A 555 -25.40 -36.17 3.69
N LEU A 556 -24.66 -35.54 4.59
CA LEU A 556 -23.25 -35.90 4.90
C LEU A 556 -23.08 -37.36 5.34
N PRO A 557 -23.93 -37.94 6.24
CA PRO A 557 -23.79 -39.33 6.67
C PRO A 557 -24.05 -40.35 5.54
N ASP A 558 -24.89 -40.00 4.58
CA ASP A 558 -25.33 -40.89 3.49
C ASP A 558 -24.38 -40.81 2.27
N GLN A 559 -23.40 -39.92 2.29
CA GLN A 559 -22.49 -39.73 1.17
C GLN A 559 -21.39 -40.80 1.13
N SER A 560 -21.53 -41.75 0.21
CA SER A 560 -20.67 -42.93 0.10
C SER A 560 -19.22 -42.62 -0.30
N LEU A 561 -18.98 -41.47 -0.93
CA LEU A 561 -17.64 -41.02 -1.36
C LEU A 561 -16.88 -40.25 -0.27
N LEU A 562 -17.51 -40.02 0.89
CA LEU A 562 -16.90 -39.27 2.00
C LEU A 562 -16.80 -40.15 3.24
N SER A 563 -15.58 -40.29 3.78
CA SER A 563 -15.36 -40.96 5.05
C SER A 563 -14.96 -39.94 6.13
N LEU A 564 -15.74 -39.88 7.22
CA LEU A 564 -15.44 -39.00 8.36
C LEU A 564 -14.16 -39.48 9.04
N GLN A 565 -13.17 -38.59 9.18
CA GLN A 565 -11.88 -38.89 9.79
C GLN A 565 -11.68 -38.14 11.11
N PHE A 566 -12.24 -36.95 11.24
CA PHE A 566 -12.12 -36.13 12.43
C PHE A 566 -13.36 -35.26 12.63
N GLU A 567 -13.75 -35.07 13.89
CA GLU A 567 -14.80 -34.15 14.30
C GLU A 567 -14.37 -33.39 15.55
N THR A 568 -14.60 -32.09 15.59
CA THR A 568 -14.35 -31.27 16.80
C THR A 568 -15.36 -31.63 17.88
N GLY A 569 -14.96 -31.47 19.17
CA GLY A 569 -15.81 -31.82 20.30
C GLY A 569 -17.15 -31.05 20.36
N ASP A 570 -17.27 -29.93 19.68
CA ASP A 570 -18.50 -29.14 19.51
C ASP A 570 -19.31 -29.52 18.24
N GLY A 571 -18.79 -30.46 17.45
CA GLY A 571 -19.42 -30.94 16.20
C GLY A 571 -19.44 -29.95 15.04
N LYS A 572 -18.81 -28.77 15.18
CA LYS A 572 -18.89 -27.68 14.19
C LYS A 572 -17.97 -27.87 13.00
N THR A 573 -16.80 -28.46 13.22
CA THR A 573 -15.84 -28.75 12.15
C THR A 573 -15.67 -30.23 11.99
N ARG A 574 -15.88 -30.72 10.77
CA ARG A 574 -15.69 -32.12 10.39
C ARG A 574 -14.69 -32.23 9.26
N ILE A 575 -13.81 -33.22 9.31
CA ILE A 575 -12.87 -33.52 8.24
C ILE A 575 -13.24 -34.85 7.61
N TYR A 576 -13.49 -34.78 6.33
CA TYR A 576 -13.79 -35.95 5.50
C TYR A 576 -12.65 -36.21 4.53
N LYS A 577 -12.35 -37.49 4.31
CA LYS A 577 -11.51 -37.95 3.22
C LYS A 577 -12.40 -38.29 2.03
N ILE A 578 -11.98 -37.88 0.83
CA ILE A 578 -12.65 -38.28 -0.41
C ILE A 578 -12.11 -39.68 -0.78
N GLU A 579 -12.96 -40.69 -0.78
CA GLU A 579 -12.59 -42.04 -1.12
C GLU A 579 -12.55 -42.29 -2.63
N PRO A 580 -11.69 -43.19 -3.13
CA PRO A 580 -11.76 -43.63 -4.50
C PRO A 580 -13.12 -44.28 -4.77
N PRO A 581 -13.70 -44.21 -6.00
CA PRO A 581 -14.85 -45.03 -6.32
C PRO A 581 -14.49 -46.49 -6.06
N ALA A 582 -15.44 -47.26 -5.54
CA ALA A 582 -15.26 -48.69 -5.44
C ALA A 582 -14.79 -49.21 -6.80
N GLU A 583 -13.65 -49.95 -6.82
CA GLU A 583 -13.21 -50.61 -8.02
C GLU A 583 -14.37 -51.48 -8.52
N PHE A 584 -14.94 -51.10 -9.67
CA PHE A 584 -15.83 -52.00 -10.40
C PHE A 584 -14.95 -53.16 -10.90
N ASP A 585 -15.00 -54.25 -10.19
CA ASP A 585 -14.36 -55.51 -10.55
C ASP A 585 -15.04 -56.03 -11.83
N TRP A 586 -14.55 -55.58 -12.99
CA TRP A 586 -14.98 -56.14 -14.28
C TRP A 586 -14.47 -57.56 -14.36
N LYS A 587 -15.14 -58.49 -13.69
CA LYS A 587 -15.02 -59.90 -14.03
C LYS A 587 -15.73 -60.06 -15.38
N PHE A 588 -14.95 -60.10 -16.43
CA PHE A 588 -15.40 -60.64 -17.71
C PHE A 588 -15.57 -62.16 -17.51
N ASP A 589 -16.81 -62.63 -17.37
CA ASP A 589 -17.16 -64.03 -17.54
C ASP A 589 -17.09 -64.38 -19.04
#